data_78947032b3b25ee7f3f596deba48a8f3
#
_entry.id   78947032b3b25ee7f3f596deba48a8f3
#
_cell.length_a   1.000
_cell.length_b   1.000
_cell.length_c   1.000
_cell.angle_alpha   90.00
_cell.angle_beta   90.00
_cell.angle_gamma   90.00
#
_symmetry.space_group_name_H-M   'P 1'
#
loop_
_entity.id
_entity.type
_entity.pdbx_description
1 polymer ?
#
loop_
_entity_poly.entity_id
_entity_poly.type
_entity_poly.pdbx_seq_one_letter_code
_entity_poly.pdbx_strand_id
1 'polypeptide(L)'
;WMYGNSGSIRANKKLGDIYHSSPTVVGPPTDDPGDQSYSLFRESALIEERPIITYINSNDGILHAFSLEDYPASGSKVVPTVHPGLTLKGGQELWGFVPPILLKDLNGQLSAHRLNLDGTPVVKDVYFRKTSTPSASDYHTVLITNMRAGGNGYIALDVTDPIAPKFMWQFTDVDMGETYGQPEIVQAMYEWPAGQPATLRAMAILPGGKGKKGSGPGCNGLSAPSMRIPNTPQTRFATLPDPDSQTSLTGMLHRSDVPCWERTGRA
;
A
#
# COMPACT_ATOMS: atom_id res chain seq x y z
N TRP A 1 19.23 11.15 -11.73
CA TRP A 1 18.16 12.12 -11.99
C TRP A 1 17.16 12.17 -10.83
N MET A 2 16.68 11.05 -10.35
CA MET A 2 15.63 10.98 -9.31
C MET A 2 16.11 11.41 -7.92
N TYR A 3 17.37 11.23 -7.61
CA TYR A 3 17.97 11.56 -6.30
C TYR A 3 18.63 12.95 -6.22
N GLY A 4 18.46 13.80 -7.23
CA GLY A 4 18.98 15.17 -7.20
C GLY A 4 20.50 15.28 -7.13
N ASN A 5 21.24 14.31 -7.70
CA ASN A 5 22.70 14.34 -7.80
C ASN A 5 23.17 15.56 -8.58
N SER A 6 24.39 16.04 -8.28
CA SER A 6 25.00 17.15 -9.00
C SER A 6 25.03 16.87 -10.50
N GLY A 7 24.57 17.81 -11.32
CA GLY A 7 24.40 17.65 -12.76
C GLY A 7 23.05 17.12 -13.23
N SER A 8 22.15 16.73 -12.30
CA SER A 8 20.78 16.40 -12.65
C SER A 8 19.89 17.66 -12.67
N ILE A 9 18.75 17.58 -13.37
CA ILE A 9 17.73 18.65 -13.38
C ILE A 9 17.20 18.92 -11.96
N ARG A 10 17.29 17.95 -11.07
CA ARG A 10 16.89 18.03 -9.65
C ARG A 10 18.06 18.33 -8.71
N ALA A 11 19.20 18.80 -9.21
CA ALA A 11 20.30 19.23 -8.35
C ALA A 11 19.77 20.18 -7.27
N ASN A 12 19.98 19.84 -6.00
CA ASN A 12 19.49 20.56 -4.82
C ASN A 12 17.96 20.46 -4.54
N LYS A 13 17.19 19.66 -5.30
CA LYS A 13 15.77 19.39 -5.07
C LYS A 13 15.56 17.89 -4.91
N LYS A 14 15.88 17.37 -3.74
CA LYS A 14 15.86 15.92 -3.48
C LYS A 14 14.47 15.35 -3.28
N LEU A 15 13.55 16.15 -2.75
CA LEU A 15 12.17 15.77 -2.47
C LEU A 15 11.23 16.56 -3.41
N GLY A 16 10.28 15.87 -4.02
CA GLY A 16 9.16 16.49 -4.73
C GLY A 16 8.19 17.16 -3.78
N ASP A 17 7.27 17.95 -4.33
CA ASP A 17 6.20 18.53 -3.52
C ASP A 17 5.23 17.45 -3.03
N ILE A 18 4.74 17.64 -1.81
CA ILE A 18 3.75 16.80 -1.16
C ILE A 18 2.48 17.62 -1.06
N TYR A 19 1.37 17.14 -1.61
CA TYR A 19 0.14 17.92 -1.68
C TYR A 19 -0.98 17.32 -0.82
N HIS A 20 -1.42 16.09 -1.09
CA HIS A 20 -2.49 15.45 -0.31
C HIS A 20 -2.01 14.22 0.47
N SER A 21 -0.80 13.75 0.22
CA SER A 21 -0.24 12.64 0.97
C SER A 21 0.04 13.07 2.41
N SER A 22 -0.45 12.31 3.36
CA SER A 22 -0.07 12.44 4.77
C SER A 22 0.98 11.38 5.13
N PRO A 23 1.90 11.68 6.03
CA PRO A 23 2.88 10.71 6.49
C PRO A 23 2.20 9.59 7.28
N THR A 24 2.59 8.35 7.01
CA THR A 24 2.16 7.17 7.76
C THR A 24 3.34 6.61 8.51
N VAL A 25 3.24 6.58 9.84
CA VAL A 25 4.32 6.15 10.72
C VAL A 25 4.13 4.69 11.10
N VAL A 26 5.20 3.92 11.00
CA VAL A 26 5.24 2.49 11.34
C VAL A 26 6.47 2.20 12.18
N GLY A 27 6.26 1.62 13.34
CA GLY A 27 7.28 1.14 14.26
C GLY A 27 6.98 -0.29 14.72
N PRO A 28 7.65 -0.78 15.76
CA PRO A 28 7.27 -2.02 16.42
C PRO A 28 5.79 -1.96 16.85
N PRO A 29 4.98 -3.00 16.62
CA PRO A 29 3.56 -3.00 16.97
C PRO A 29 3.38 -3.05 18.49
N THR A 30 2.41 -2.29 18.99
CA THR A 30 2.03 -2.23 20.41
C THR A 30 0.77 -3.02 20.71
N ASP A 31 -0.01 -3.35 19.68
CA ASP A 31 -1.28 -4.08 19.82
C ASP A 31 -1.07 -5.56 20.12
N ASP A 32 -2.06 -6.14 20.81
CA ASP A 32 -2.11 -7.58 21.08
C ASP A 32 -3.53 -8.09 20.82
N PRO A 33 -3.78 -8.60 19.60
CA PRO A 33 -5.10 -9.14 19.26
C PRO A 33 -5.40 -10.52 19.87
N GLY A 34 -4.50 -11.07 20.70
CA GLY A 34 -4.65 -12.40 21.30
C GLY A 34 -4.45 -13.57 20.31
N ASP A 35 -3.83 -13.31 19.18
CA ASP A 35 -3.45 -14.33 18.18
C ASP A 35 -2.02 -14.79 18.43
N GLN A 36 -1.80 -16.11 18.55
CA GLN A 36 -0.48 -16.67 18.85
C GLN A 36 0.55 -16.40 17.73
N SER A 37 0.14 -16.46 16.46
CA SER A 37 1.04 -16.12 15.35
C SER A 37 1.42 -14.65 15.38
N TYR A 38 0.49 -13.76 15.78
CA TYR A 38 0.80 -12.34 15.93
C TYR A 38 1.77 -12.07 17.08
N SER A 39 1.60 -12.77 18.21
CA SER A 39 2.56 -12.68 19.32
C SER A 39 3.97 -13.08 18.87
N LEU A 40 4.10 -14.21 18.14
CA LEU A 40 5.38 -14.62 17.56
C LEU A 40 5.94 -13.62 16.54
N PHE A 41 5.09 -13.04 15.71
CA PHE A 41 5.48 -12.00 14.78
C PHE A 41 6.03 -10.78 15.52
N ARG A 42 5.28 -10.24 16.48
CA ARG A 42 5.66 -9.08 17.29
C ARG A 42 6.96 -9.28 18.05
N GLU A 43 7.16 -10.48 18.60
CA GLU A 43 8.34 -10.86 19.40
C GLU A 43 9.52 -11.34 18.53
N SER A 44 9.37 -11.40 17.22
CA SER A 44 10.49 -11.70 16.32
C SER A 44 11.50 -10.56 16.32
N ALA A 45 12.79 -10.87 16.26
CA ALA A 45 13.86 -9.86 16.28
C ALA A 45 13.68 -8.81 15.17
N LEU A 46 13.19 -9.22 13.98
CA LEU A 46 12.93 -8.33 12.87
C LEU A 46 11.91 -7.23 13.21
N ILE A 47 10.90 -7.56 13.99
CA ILE A 47 9.81 -6.64 14.34
C ILE A 47 10.10 -5.89 15.63
N GLU A 48 10.64 -6.57 16.63
CA GLU A 48 11.00 -5.95 17.91
C GLU A 48 12.09 -4.88 17.74
N GLU A 49 13.10 -5.17 16.90
CA GLU A 49 14.20 -4.25 16.60
C GLU A 49 13.87 -3.28 15.44
N ARG A 50 12.67 -3.27 14.90
CA ARG A 50 12.30 -2.47 13.72
C ARG A 50 12.43 -0.97 14.01
N PRO A 51 13.17 -0.20 13.18
CA PRO A 51 13.22 1.25 13.31
C PRO A 51 11.85 1.88 13.01
N ILE A 52 11.59 3.05 13.60
CA ILE A 52 10.37 3.82 13.33
C ILE A 52 10.55 4.55 12.00
N ILE A 53 9.74 4.19 11.03
CA ILE A 53 9.80 4.70 9.66
C ILE A 53 8.53 5.48 9.34
N THR A 54 8.65 6.58 8.64
CA THR A 54 7.53 7.29 8.04
C THR A 54 7.54 7.11 6.53
N TYR A 55 6.37 6.76 5.98
CA TYR A 55 6.13 6.60 4.55
C TYR A 55 5.30 7.78 4.05
N ILE A 56 5.70 8.36 2.92
CA ILE A 56 4.99 9.49 2.31
C ILE A 56 5.19 9.51 0.80
N ASN A 57 4.13 9.87 0.09
CA ASN A 57 4.20 10.05 -1.36
C ASN A 57 4.52 11.49 -1.73
N SER A 58 5.20 11.67 -2.85
CA SER A 58 5.46 12.97 -3.45
C SER A 58 5.02 13.01 -4.92
N ASN A 59 4.68 14.20 -5.40
CA ASN A 59 4.13 14.40 -6.74
C ASN A 59 5.14 14.15 -7.87
N ASP A 60 6.40 13.98 -7.55
CA ASP A 60 7.41 13.50 -8.50
C ASP A 60 7.34 11.98 -8.76
N GLY A 61 6.37 11.31 -8.13
CA GLY A 61 6.07 9.90 -8.36
C GLY A 61 6.89 8.95 -7.51
N ILE A 62 7.40 9.41 -6.38
CA ILE A 62 8.21 8.62 -5.46
C ILE A 62 7.46 8.40 -4.16
N LEU A 63 7.38 7.14 -3.71
CA LEU A 63 7.06 6.78 -2.34
C LEU A 63 8.36 6.78 -1.55
N HIS A 64 8.47 7.64 -0.57
CA HIS A 64 9.64 7.80 0.27
C HIS A 64 9.47 7.08 1.61
N ALA A 65 10.57 6.56 2.14
CA ALA A 65 10.69 6.04 3.49
C ALA A 65 11.80 6.80 4.24
N PHE A 66 11.43 7.42 5.35
CA PHE A 66 12.38 8.16 6.19
C PHE A 66 12.43 7.56 7.59
N SER A 67 13.60 7.49 8.18
CA SER A 67 13.73 7.23 9.61
C SER A 67 13.14 8.39 10.41
N LEU A 68 12.24 8.11 11.35
CA LEU A 68 11.66 9.15 12.19
C LEU A 68 12.61 9.61 13.28
N GLU A 69 13.48 8.72 13.74
CA GLU A 69 14.44 8.95 14.82
C GLU A 69 15.79 8.29 14.55
N ASP A 70 16.76 8.57 15.41
CA ASP A 70 18.06 7.89 15.38
C ASP A 70 17.88 6.40 15.69
N TYR A 71 18.50 5.53 14.88
CA TYR A 71 18.50 4.09 15.10
C TYR A 71 19.91 3.51 15.07
N PRO A 72 20.36 2.72 16.05
CA PRO A 72 19.67 2.51 17.34
C PRO A 72 19.46 3.83 18.07
N ALA A 73 18.44 3.90 18.93
CA ALA A 73 18.17 5.11 19.71
C ALA A 73 19.42 5.54 20.48
N SER A 74 19.62 6.85 20.58
CA SER A 74 20.80 7.39 21.26
C SER A 74 20.88 6.90 22.71
N GLY A 75 22.01 6.31 23.09
CA GLY A 75 22.20 5.69 24.40
C GLY A 75 21.66 4.28 24.55
N SER A 76 21.08 3.69 23.51
CA SER A 76 20.68 2.28 23.50
C SER A 76 21.91 1.39 23.63
N LYS A 77 21.80 0.39 24.52
CA LYS A 77 22.77 -0.70 24.62
C LYS A 77 22.43 -1.89 23.72
N VAL A 78 21.29 -1.82 23.05
CA VAL A 78 20.83 -2.87 22.14
C VAL A 78 21.60 -2.76 20.84
N VAL A 79 22.34 -3.81 20.49
CA VAL A 79 22.99 -3.94 19.18
C VAL A 79 22.01 -4.68 18.29
N PRO A 80 21.57 -4.06 17.17
CA PRO A 80 20.64 -4.73 16.26
C PRO A 80 21.22 -6.04 15.75
N THR A 81 20.43 -7.11 15.85
CA THR A 81 20.85 -8.47 15.45
C THR A 81 20.47 -8.78 14.02
N VAL A 82 19.34 -8.22 13.54
CA VAL A 82 18.82 -8.47 12.18
C VAL A 82 19.58 -7.66 11.14
N HIS A 83 19.90 -6.40 11.45
CA HIS A 83 20.70 -5.52 10.59
C HIS A 83 21.97 -5.06 11.32
N PRO A 84 22.97 -5.95 11.49
CA PRO A 84 24.18 -5.62 12.25
C PRO A 84 24.91 -4.41 11.66
N GLY A 85 25.18 -3.43 12.50
CA GLY A 85 25.88 -2.20 12.09
C GLY A 85 25.02 -1.16 11.37
N LEU A 86 23.72 -1.40 11.21
CA LEU A 86 22.79 -0.40 10.70
C LEU A 86 22.73 0.80 11.67
N THR A 87 22.94 1.98 11.15
CA THR A 87 22.76 3.24 11.86
C THR A 87 21.97 4.20 11.00
N LEU A 88 20.89 4.76 11.54
CA LEU A 88 20.07 5.77 10.86
C LEU A 88 20.05 7.05 11.68
N LYS A 89 19.89 8.16 11.01
CA LYS A 89 19.63 9.46 11.61
C LYS A 89 18.18 9.86 11.42
N GLY A 90 17.58 10.47 12.41
CA GLY A 90 16.24 11.03 12.29
C GLY A 90 16.16 11.97 11.09
N GLY A 91 15.14 11.77 10.23
CA GLY A 91 14.98 12.47 8.96
C GLY A 91 15.81 11.90 7.80
N GLN A 92 16.62 10.86 8.02
CA GLN A 92 17.36 10.21 6.94
C GLN A 92 16.40 9.41 6.03
N GLU A 93 16.50 9.64 4.72
CA GLU A 93 15.82 8.78 3.74
C GLU A 93 16.52 7.42 3.64
N LEU A 94 15.73 6.35 3.79
CA LEU A 94 16.19 4.99 3.60
C LEU A 94 16.19 4.60 2.13
N TRP A 95 15.03 4.85 1.51
CA TRP A 95 14.83 4.54 0.10
C TRP A 95 13.69 5.38 -0.49
N GLY A 96 13.68 5.48 -1.81
CA GLY A 96 12.59 6.00 -2.61
C GLY A 96 12.17 4.96 -3.66
N PHE A 97 10.89 4.66 -3.72
CA PHE A 97 10.32 3.68 -4.65
C PHE A 97 9.49 4.38 -5.72
N VAL A 98 9.79 4.10 -6.99
CA VAL A 98 8.99 4.55 -8.13
C VAL A 98 8.16 3.38 -8.65
N PRO A 99 6.83 3.47 -8.57
CA PRO A 99 5.96 2.42 -9.11
C PRO A 99 6.19 2.19 -10.61
N PRO A 100 6.23 0.93 -11.07
CA PRO A 100 6.43 0.63 -12.50
C PRO A 100 5.38 1.29 -13.40
N ILE A 101 4.13 1.46 -12.94
CA ILE A 101 3.06 2.14 -13.67
C ILE A 101 3.40 3.59 -14.05
N LEU A 102 4.28 4.26 -13.29
CA LEU A 102 4.69 5.64 -13.52
C LEU A 102 5.91 5.78 -14.43
N LEU A 103 6.68 4.71 -14.66
CA LEU A 103 7.96 4.80 -15.38
C LEU A 103 7.83 5.42 -16.78
N LYS A 104 6.74 5.13 -17.48
CA LYS A 104 6.47 5.66 -18.82
C LYS A 104 6.21 7.17 -18.84
N ASP A 105 5.71 7.73 -17.73
CA ASP A 105 5.23 9.10 -17.64
C ASP A 105 6.24 10.06 -16.99
N LEU A 106 7.34 9.54 -16.43
CA LEU A 106 8.35 10.32 -15.72
C LEU A 106 9.00 11.40 -16.59
N ASN A 107 9.21 11.15 -17.88
CA ASN A 107 9.78 12.13 -18.80
C ASN A 107 8.87 13.36 -18.97
N GLY A 108 7.58 13.21 -18.82
CA GLY A 108 6.61 14.31 -18.91
C GLY A 108 6.75 15.34 -17.79
N GLN A 109 7.36 14.99 -16.65
CA GLN A 109 7.62 15.89 -15.54
C GLN A 109 8.72 16.91 -15.83
N LEU A 110 9.57 16.65 -16.83
CA LEU A 110 10.63 17.58 -17.23
C LEU A 110 10.06 18.86 -17.86
N SER A 111 8.87 18.77 -18.44
CA SER A 111 8.23 19.86 -19.18
C SER A 111 7.08 20.53 -18.41
N ALA A 112 6.47 19.85 -17.46
CA ALA A 112 5.35 20.40 -16.68
C ALA A 112 5.23 19.70 -15.32
N HIS A 113 4.84 20.43 -14.29
CA HIS A 113 4.45 19.86 -13.01
C HIS A 113 3.23 18.95 -13.20
N ARG A 114 3.30 17.75 -12.63
CA ARG A 114 2.23 16.75 -12.68
C ARG A 114 2.01 16.16 -11.29
N LEU A 115 0.77 15.84 -10.99
CA LEU A 115 0.44 14.98 -9.87
C LEU A 115 0.66 13.54 -10.33
N ASN A 116 1.45 12.76 -9.61
CA ASN A 116 1.71 11.35 -9.96
C ASN A 116 1.39 10.40 -8.81
N LEU A 117 1.92 10.66 -7.63
CA LEU A 117 1.70 9.83 -6.46
C LEU A 117 1.30 10.73 -5.30
N ASP A 118 -0.03 10.88 -5.11
CA ASP A 118 -0.60 11.92 -4.25
C ASP A 118 -1.49 11.34 -3.14
N GLY A 119 -1.61 10.00 -3.06
CA GLY A 119 -2.38 9.32 -2.02
C GLY A 119 -1.61 9.18 -0.71
N THR A 120 -2.33 9.03 0.39
CA THR A 120 -1.74 8.68 1.68
C THR A 120 -1.51 7.17 1.73
N PRO A 121 -0.30 6.68 2.04
CA PRO A 121 -0.05 5.27 2.25
C PRO A 121 -0.87 4.73 3.42
N VAL A 122 -1.44 3.53 3.27
CA VAL A 122 -2.08 2.76 4.34
C VAL A 122 -1.21 1.59 4.66
N VAL A 123 -0.91 1.39 5.95
CA VAL A 123 -0.06 0.29 6.39
C VAL A 123 -0.78 -0.51 7.46
N LYS A 124 -0.71 -1.83 7.36
CA LYS A 124 -1.31 -2.74 8.33
C LYS A 124 -0.57 -4.06 8.39
N ASP A 125 -0.47 -4.59 9.61
CA ASP A 125 -0.05 -5.97 9.81
C ASP A 125 -1.20 -6.89 9.43
N VAL A 126 -0.96 -7.84 8.54
CA VAL A 126 -1.96 -8.74 8.01
C VAL A 126 -1.47 -10.17 7.98
N TYR A 127 -2.42 -11.05 8.17
CA TYR A 127 -2.23 -12.47 8.22
C TYR A 127 -2.48 -13.10 6.84
N PHE A 128 -1.46 -13.73 6.28
CA PHE A 128 -1.57 -14.34 4.95
C PHE A 128 -1.89 -15.82 4.99
N ARG A 129 -1.33 -16.55 5.95
CA ARG A 129 -1.40 -17.99 5.95
C ARG A 129 -1.59 -18.54 7.36
N LYS A 130 -2.65 -19.32 7.57
CA LYS A 130 -2.83 -20.12 8.78
C LYS A 130 -2.27 -21.53 8.53
N THR A 131 -1.09 -21.76 9.05
CA THR A 131 -0.55 -23.09 9.16
C THR A 131 -1.16 -23.79 10.38
N SER A 132 -1.07 -25.12 10.46
CA SER A 132 -1.46 -25.86 11.66
C SER A 132 -0.60 -25.51 12.88
N THR A 133 0.57 -24.91 12.65
CA THR A 133 1.51 -24.49 13.68
C THR A 133 1.71 -22.99 13.53
N PRO A 134 1.39 -22.16 14.57
CA PRO A 134 1.62 -20.74 14.56
C PRO A 134 3.08 -20.38 14.29
N SER A 135 3.29 -19.34 13.47
CA SER A 135 4.60 -18.86 13.06
C SER A 135 4.65 -17.34 12.94
N ALA A 136 5.79 -16.74 13.21
CA ALA A 136 6.03 -15.31 12.95
C ALA A 136 5.84 -14.96 11.48
N SER A 137 6.14 -15.87 10.56
CA SER A 137 5.98 -15.67 9.11
C SER A 137 4.53 -15.72 8.62
N ASP A 138 3.55 -15.96 9.50
CA ASP A 138 2.14 -15.90 9.13
C ASP A 138 1.64 -14.46 8.95
N TYR A 139 2.35 -13.48 9.51
CA TYR A 139 2.04 -12.05 9.43
C TYR A 139 3.07 -11.28 8.62
N HIS A 140 2.58 -10.28 7.89
CA HIS A 140 3.38 -9.31 7.16
C HIS A 140 2.84 -7.90 7.37
N THR A 141 3.72 -6.92 7.35
CA THR A 141 3.35 -5.50 7.33
C THR A 141 3.21 -5.05 5.88
N VAL A 142 1.98 -4.82 5.44
CA VAL A 142 1.67 -4.42 4.06
C VAL A 142 1.37 -2.95 3.97
N LEU A 143 2.00 -2.28 3.02
CA LEU A 143 1.73 -0.91 2.63
C LEU A 143 0.98 -0.91 1.30
N ILE A 144 -0.16 -0.19 1.24
CA ILE A 144 -0.87 0.08 -0.03
C ILE A 144 -1.02 1.58 -0.19
N THR A 145 -0.74 2.07 -1.38
CA THR A 145 -0.94 3.48 -1.73
C THR A 145 -1.64 3.63 -3.08
N ASN A 146 -2.14 4.84 -3.34
CA ASN A 146 -2.90 5.19 -4.54
C ASN A 146 -2.38 6.46 -5.18
N MET A 147 -2.73 6.67 -6.45
CA MET A 147 -2.25 7.78 -7.26
C MET A 147 -3.10 9.05 -7.11
N ARG A 148 -4.35 8.96 -6.63
CA ARG A 148 -5.34 10.06 -6.61
C ARG A 148 -5.48 10.71 -8.01
N ALA A 149 -5.27 12.04 -8.09
CA ALA A 149 -5.30 12.78 -9.35
C ALA A 149 -4.18 12.41 -10.32
N GLY A 150 -3.16 11.68 -9.86
CA GLY A 150 -2.04 11.22 -10.68
C GLY A 150 -2.36 10.04 -11.58
N GLY A 151 -3.48 9.36 -11.35
CA GLY A 151 -3.85 8.23 -12.19
C GLY A 151 -4.82 7.23 -11.59
N ASN A 152 -4.93 6.10 -12.25
CA ASN A 152 -5.89 5.04 -11.95
C ASN A 152 -5.21 3.78 -11.40
N GLY A 153 -4.33 3.92 -10.41
CA GLY A 153 -3.56 2.80 -9.88
C GLY A 153 -3.48 2.73 -8.38
N TYR A 154 -3.32 1.50 -7.91
CA TYR A 154 -2.93 1.14 -6.55
C TYR A 154 -1.64 0.35 -6.58
N ILE A 155 -0.82 0.52 -5.56
CA ILE A 155 0.51 -0.08 -5.47
C ILE A 155 0.67 -0.67 -4.07
N ALA A 156 1.19 -1.88 -3.97
CA ALA A 156 1.45 -2.54 -2.70
C ALA A 156 2.90 -2.98 -2.55
N LEU A 157 3.41 -2.78 -1.35
CA LEU A 157 4.72 -3.24 -0.89
C LEU A 157 4.57 -4.05 0.40
N ASP A 158 5.37 -5.07 0.56
CA ASP A 158 5.66 -5.66 1.85
C ASP A 158 6.80 -4.86 2.51
N VAL A 159 6.50 -4.26 3.63
CA VAL A 159 7.41 -3.44 4.43
C VAL A 159 7.66 -4.05 5.82
N THR A 160 7.47 -5.36 5.94
CA THR A 160 7.79 -6.13 7.17
C THR A 160 9.21 -5.84 7.61
N ASP A 161 10.14 -5.91 6.66
CA ASP A 161 11.48 -5.37 6.81
C ASP A 161 11.54 -3.99 6.14
N PRO A 162 11.54 -2.89 6.91
CA PRO A 162 11.54 -1.56 6.31
C PRO A 162 12.85 -1.18 5.62
N ILE A 163 13.92 -1.93 5.86
CA ILE A 163 15.23 -1.71 5.22
C ILE A 163 15.28 -2.37 3.84
N ALA A 164 14.56 -3.48 3.67
CA ALA A 164 14.52 -4.27 2.45
C ALA A 164 13.08 -4.53 1.96
N PRO A 165 12.33 -3.47 1.58
CA PRO A 165 10.94 -3.62 1.15
C PRO A 165 10.84 -4.49 -0.10
N LYS A 166 9.76 -5.28 -0.17
CA LYS A 166 9.48 -6.12 -1.35
C LYS A 166 8.30 -5.55 -2.12
N PHE A 167 8.46 -5.38 -3.43
CA PHE A 167 7.32 -5.06 -4.30
C PHE A 167 6.37 -6.25 -4.36
N MET A 168 5.10 -6.04 -4.04
CA MET A 168 4.08 -7.08 -4.11
C MET A 168 3.35 -7.03 -5.46
N TRP A 169 2.69 -5.91 -5.73
CA TRP A 169 1.89 -5.73 -6.94
C TRP A 169 1.56 -4.26 -7.20
N GLN A 170 1.15 -4.00 -8.42
CA GLN A 170 0.40 -2.81 -8.80
C GLN A 170 -0.89 -3.22 -9.50
N PHE A 171 -1.94 -2.44 -9.31
CA PHE A 171 -3.23 -2.73 -9.89
C PHE A 171 -3.81 -1.50 -10.60
N THR A 172 -4.28 -1.72 -11.81
CA THR A 172 -5.09 -0.77 -12.59
C THR A 172 -6.11 -1.55 -13.42
N ASP A 173 -7.20 -0.90 -13.78
CA ASP A 173 -8.26 -1.48 -14.61
C ASP A 173 -8.75 -0.44 -15.60
N VAL A 174 -9.22 -0.88 -16.78
CA VAL A 174 -9.71 0.02 -17.84
C VAL A 174 -10.93 0.83 -17.41
N ASP A 175 -11.72 0.28 -16.49
CA ASP A 175 -12.91 0.90 -15.94
C ASP A 175 -12.64 1.76 -14.71
N MET A 176 -11.39 1.74 -14.18
CA MET A 176 -11.00 2.59 -13.07
C MET A 176 -10.79 4.03 -13.52
N GLY A 177 -11.31 4.94 -12.72
CA GLY A 177 -10.98 6.36 -12.80
C GLY A 177 -9.79 6.72 -11.90
N GLU A 178 -9.56 8.02 -11.74
CA GLU A 178 -8.57 8.55 -10.82
C GLU A 178 -8.85 8.07 -9.39
N THR A 179 -7.86 7.46 -8.74
CA THR A 179 -8.02 6.71 -7.48
C THR A 179 -8.00 7.64 -6.25
N TYR A 180 -9.01 8.52 -6.14
CA TYR A 180 -9.14 9.43 -4.99
C TYR A 180 -9.46 8.71 -3.68
N GLY A 181 -10.17 7.59 -3.74
CA GLY A 181 -10.50 6.82 -2.55
C GLY A 181 -9.27 6.15 -1.96
N GLN A 182 -9.08 6.32 -0.65
CA GLN A 182 -8.01 5.65 0.08
C GLN A 182 -8.27 4.13 0.09
N PRO A 183 -7.24 3.29 -0.13
CA PRO A 183 -7.38 1.85 0.02
C PRO A 183 -7.60 1.49 1.48
N GLU A 184 -8.26 0.36 1.74
CA GLU A 184 -8.38 -0.21 3.07
C GLU A 184 -7.84 -1.63 3.07
N ILE A 185 -7.11 -2.00 4.12
CA ILE A 185 -6.56 -3.35 4.30
C ILE A 185 -7.35 -4.02 5.41
N VAL A 186 -7.98 -5.15 5.10
CA VAL A 186 -8.84 -5.86 6.04
C VAL A 186 -8.52 -7.35 6.09
N GLN A 187 -8.87 -7.97 7.20
CA GLN A 187 -8.94 -9.43 7.31
C GLN A 187 -10.40 -9.84 7.43
N ALA A 188 -10.84 -10.74 6.56
CA ALA A 188 -12.22 -11.19 6.51
C ALA A 188 -12.31 -12.67 6.21
N MET A 189 -13.37 -13.29 6.74
CA MET A 189 -13.77 -14.63 6.31
C MET A 189 -14.36 -14.51 4.91
N TYR A 190 -13.75 -15.17 3.95
CA TYR A 190 -14.14 -15.08 2.55
C TYR A 190 -14.22 -16.46 1.90
N GLU A 191 -15.34 -16.69 1.22
CA GLU A 191 -15.59 -17.90 0.43
C GLU A 191 -15.08 -17.68 -1.00
N TRP A 192 -14.02 -18.40 -1.37
CA TRP A 192 -13.51 -18.37 -2.74
C TRP A 192 -12.64 -19.59 -3.06
N PRO A 193 -12.86 -20.25 -4.21
CA PRO A 193 -13.99 -20.05 -5.16
C PRO A 193 -15.36 -20.37 -4.51
N ALA A 194 -16.44 -19.93 -5.16
CA ALA A 194 -17.80 -20.16 -4.67
C ALA A 194 -18.05 -21.65 -4.39
N GLY A 195 -18.70 -21.96 -3.27
CA GLY A 195 -18.93 -23.34 -2.80
C GLY A 195 -17.80 -23.93 -1.97
N GLN A 196 -16.72 -23.20 -1.73
CA GLN A 196 -15.67 -23.61 -0.79
C GLN A 196 -15.94 -22.99 0.59
N PRO A 197 -15.50 -23.65 1.69
CA PRO A 197 -15.62 -23.05 3.02
C PRO A 197 -14.93 -21.68 3.08
N ALA A 198 -15.58 -20.72 3.72
CA ALA A 198 -14.98 -19.43 3.97
C ALA A 198 -13.71 -19.57 4.81
N THR A 199 -12.64 -18.92 4.38
CA THR A 199 -11.36 -18.89 5.09
C THR A 199 -10.97 -17.47 5.41
N LEU A 200 -10.23 -17.27 6.51
CA LEU A 200 -9.70 -15.96 6.85
C LEU A 200 -8.65 -15.56 5.79
N ARG A 201 -8.84 -14.38 5.21
CA ARG A 201 -7.95 -13.85 4.17
C ARG A 201 -7.62 -12.39 4.41
N ALA A 202 -6.39 -12.03 4.09
CA ALA A 202 -6.01 -10.64 3.94
C ALA A 202 -6.58 -10.10 2.61
N MET A 203 -7.27 -8.97 2.67
CA MET A 203 -7.95 -8.39 1.52
C MET A 203 -7.66 -6.89 1.44
N ALA A 204 -7.52 -6.38 0.22
CA ALA A 204 -7.52 -4.96 -0.05
C ALA A 204 -8.88 -4.54 -0.63
N ILE A 205 -9.45 -3.49 -0.07
CA ILE A 205 -10.63 -2.81 -0.62
C ILE A 205 -10.11 -1.62 -1.40
N LEU A 206 -10.31 -1.66 -2.72
CA LEU A 206 -9.78 -0.68 -3.66
C LEU A 206 -10.94 0.09 -4.30
N PRO A 207 -11.23 1.33 -3.86
CA PRO A 207 -12.25 2.16 -4.48
C PRO A 207 -11.99 2.39 -5.98
N GLY A 208 -13.03 2.27 -6.83
CA GLY A 208 -12.91 2.33 -8.29
C GLY A 208 -12.55 3.70 -8.87
N GLY A 209 -12.47 4.72 -8.01
CA GLY A 209 -12.05 6.06 -8.39
C GLY A 209 -13.13 6.90 -9.08
N LYS A 210 -12.75 8.11 -9.50
CA LYS A 210 -13.61 9.03 -10.25
C LYS A 210 -13.66 8.58 -11.70
N GLY A 211 -14.86 8.21 -12.19
CA GLY A 211 -15.06 7.67 -13.53
C GLY A 211 -14.46 8.52 -14.64
N LYS A 212 -14.00 7.88 -15.72
CA LYS A 212 -13.54 8.59 -16.92
C LYS A 212 -14.66 9.48 -17.47
N LYS A 213 -14.32 10.70 -17.84
CA LYS A 213 -15.19 11.60 -18.58
C LYS A 213 -15.61 10.92 -19.89
N GLY A 214 -16.87 10.41 -19.96
CA GLY A 214 -17.38 9.70 -21.15
C GLY A 214 -18.01 8.35 -20.88
N SER A 215 -17.83 7.71 -19.76
CA SER A 215 -18.63 6.57 -19.34
C SER A 215 -19.98 7.07 -18.82
N GLY A 216 -21.05 6.60 -19.39
CA GLY A 216 -22.44 7.06 -19.38
C GLY A 216 -23.01 7.63 -18.08
N PRO A 217 -24.19 8.28 -18.15
CA PRO A 217 -24.78 8.94 -17.01
C PRO A 217 -25.15 7.94 -15.93
N GLY A 218 -24.54 8.02 -14.77
CA GLY A 218 -24.99 7.27 -13.60
C GLY A 218 -23.91 6.76 -12.63
N CYS A 219 -22.66 6.73 -13.04
CA CYS A 219 -21.59 6.23 -12.15
C CYS A 219 -20.68 7.34 -11.59
N ASN A 220 -21.10 8.58 -11.68
CA ASN A 220 -20.37 9.72 -11.13
C ASN A 220 -20.53 9.77 -9.61
N GLY A 221 -19.48 9.39 -8.92
CA GLY A 221 -19.19 9.91 -7.61
C GLY A 221 -20.19 9.60 -6.50
N LEU A 222 -20.08 8.43 -5.89
CA LEU A 222 -20.40 8.33 -4.48
C LEU A 222 -19.10 8.06 -3.73
N SER A 223 -18.48 9.15 -3.32
CA SER A 223 -17.57 9.16 -2.20
C SER A 223 -18.40 8.96 -0.93
N ALA A 224 -18.44 7.76 -0.41
CA ALA A 224 -18.83 7.56 0.97
C ALA A 224 -18.01 6.41 1.53
N PRO A 225 -17.33 6.62 2.66
CA PRO A 225 -16.85 5.52 3.45
C PRO A 225 -18.06 4.93 4.20
N SER A 226 -18.83 4.11 3.57
CA SER A 226 -19.78 3.28 4.29
C SER A 226 -19.36 1.83 4.12
N MET A 227 -18.90 1.26 5.21
CA MET A 227 -18.75 -0.16 5.43
C MET A 227 -20.09 -0.85 5.21
N ARG A 228 -20.42 -1.02 3.95
CA ARG A 228 -21.43 -1.97 3.53
C ARG A 228 -20.72 -2.88 2.55
N ILE A 229 -20.59 -4.12 2.93
CA ILE A 229 -20.35 -5.20 1.98
C ILE A 229 -21.48 -5.07 0.97
N PRO A 230 -21.22 -4.60 -0.20
CA PRO A 230 -22.22 -4.52 -1.19
C PRO A 230 -21.65 -4.72 -2.55
N ASN A 231 -22.39 -5.27 -3.29
CA ASN A 231 -22.50 -5.19 -4.71
C ASN A 231 -22.52 -3.74 -5.25
N THR A 232 -21.51 -2.92 -4.99
CA THR A 232 -21.35 -1.66 -5.73
C THR A 232 -20.33 -1.87 -6.86
N PRO A 233 -20.70 -1.55 -8.11
CA PRO A 233 -19.86 -1.87 -9.29
C PRO A 233 -18.52 -1.13 -9.36
N GLN A 234 -18.20 -0.31 -8.37
CA GLN A 234 -17.00 0.55 -8.36
C GLN A 234 -15.95 0.19 -7.31
N THR A 235 -16.21 -0.82 -6.50
CA THR A 235 -15.25 -1.26 -5.48
C THR A 235 -14.65 -2.60 -5.90
N ARG A 236 -13.34 -2.70 -5.90
CA ARG A 236 -12.60 -3.92 -6.19
C ARG A 236 -12.12 -4.51 -4.88
N PHE A 237 -12.28 -5.81 -4.75
CA PHE A 237 -11.71 -6.59 -3.68
C PHE A 237 -10.58 -7.41 -4.25
N ALA A 238 -9.41 -7.34 -3.66
CA ALA A 238 -8.30 -8.18 -3.99
C ALA A 238 -7.89 -8.96 -2.76
N THR A 239 -7.81 -10.27 -2.87
CA THR A 239 -7.07 -11.07 -1.89
C THR A 239 -5.60 -10.70 -2.04
N LEU A 240 -4.97 -10.31 -0.94
CA LEU A 240 -3.54 -10.02 -0.98
C LEU A 240 -2.78 -11.33 -1.22
N PRO A 241 -1.92 -11.41 -2.24
CA PRO A 241 -1.03 -12.55 -2.40
C PRO A 241 0.00 -12.54 -1.29
N ASP A 242 0.33 -13.71 -0.79
CA ASP A 242 1.43 -13.91 0.14
C ASP A 242 2.72 -13.41 -0.53
N PRO A 243 3.46 -12.46 0.09
CA PRO A 243 4.69 -11.90 -0.48
C PRO A 243 5.78 -12.94 -0.76
N ASP A 244 5.76 -14.05 -0.03
CA ASP A 244 6.71 -15.16 -0.19
C ASP A 244 6.25 -16.17 -1.25
N SER A 245 5.01 -16.03 -1.77
CA SER A 245 4.49 -16.83 -2.87
C SER A 245 4.74 -16.18 -4.21
N GLN A 246 5.03 -16.97 -5.24
CA GLN A 246 5.17 -16.49 -6.63
C GLN A 246 3.81 -16.21 -7.32
N THR A 247 2.72 -16.08 -6.56
CA THR A 247 1.37 -15.99 -7.11
C THR A 247 1.06 -14.56 -7.56
N SER A 248 0.71 -14.37 -8.83
CA SER A 248 0.34 -13.06 -9.36
C SER A 248 -1.09 -12.65 -8.95
N LEU A 249 -1.32 -11.36 -8.83
CA LEU A 249 -2.62 -10.78 -8.47
C LEU A 249 -3.72 -11.04 -9.52
N THR A 250 -3.35 -11.32 -10.76
CA THR A 250 -4.26 -11.38 -11.92
C THR A 250 -5.38 -12.41 -11.78
N GLY A 251 -5.17 -13.48 -10.99
CA GLY A 251 -6.20 -14.50 -10.72
C GLY A 251 -7.05 -14.26 -9.48
N MET A 252 -6.80 -13.19 -8.72
CA MET A 252 -7.38 -12.97 -7.39
C MET A 252 -8.36 -11.79 -7.33
N LEU A 253 -8.56 -11.09 -8.44
CA LEU A 253 -9.44 -9.92 -8.50
C LEU A 253 -10.86 -10.34 -8.81
N HIS A 254 -11.78 -9.94 -7.92
CA HIS A 254 -13.20 -10.13 -8.11
C HIS A 254 -13.84 -8.86 -8.66
N ARG A 255 -14.48 -8.99 -9.79
CA ARG A 255 -15.39 -8.01 -10.35
C ARG A 255 -16.81 -8.35 -9.90
N SER A 256 -17.55 -7.41 -9.33
CA SER A 256 -18.99 -7.55 -9.21
C SER A 256 -19.59 -7.36 -10.61
N ASP A 257 -20.08 -8.43 -11.21
CA ASP A 257 -20.55 -8.45 -12.61
C ASP A 257 -21.92 -7.79 -12.85
N VAL A 258 -22.41 -6.97 -11.92
CA VAL A 258 -23.70 -6.27 -12.11
C VAL A 258 -23.48 -4.94 -12.82
N PRO A 259 -23.95 -4.74 -14.06
CA PRO A 259 -23.85 -3.48 -14.77
C PRO A 259 -24.55 -2.33 -14.02
N CYS A 260 -23.95 -1.14 -14.03
CA CYS A 260 -24.49 0.05 -13.37
C CYS A 260 -25.92 0.42 -13.78
N TRP A 261 -26.36 0.03 -14.96
CA TRP A 261 -27.66 0.43 -15.54
C TRP A 261 -28.84 -0.44 -15.08
N GLU A 262 -28.61 -1.63 -14.55
CA GLU A 262 -29.70 -2.50 -14.06
C GLU A 262 -30.32 -2.03 -12.74
N ARG A 263 -29.83 -0.95 -12.14
CA ARG A 263 -30.32 -0.39 -10.87
C ARG A 263 -31.27 0.79 -10.98
N THR A 264 -31.52 1.31 -12.17
CA THR A 264 -32.65 2.23 -12.39
C THR A 264 -33.93 1.41 -12.53
N GLY A 265 -34.23 0.61 -11.52
CA GLY A 265 -35.53 -0.02 -11.37
C GLY A 265 -36.59 1.05 -11.28
N ARG A 266 -37.53 0.97 -12.17
CA ARG A 266 -38.77 1.74 -12.23
C ARG A 266 -39.39 1.87 -10.83
N ALA A 267 -39.77 3.12 -10.52
CA ALA A 267 -40.86 3.37 -9.58
C ALA A 267 -42.15 2.76 -10.10
#